data_91e4db28f5874877d0c336de6e0d413c
#
_entry.id   91e4db28f5874877d0c336de6e0d413c
#
_cell.length_a   1.000
_cell.length_b   1.000
_cell.length_c   1.000
_cell.angle_alpha   90.00
_cell.angle_beta   90.00
_cell.angle_gamma   90.00
#
_symmetry.space_group_name_H-M   'P 1'
#
loop_
_entity.id
_entity.type
_entity.pdbx_description
1 polymer ?
#
loop_
_entity_poly.entity_id
_entity_poly.type
_entity_poly.pdbx_seq_one_letter_code
_entity_poly.pdbx_strand_id
1 'polypeptide(L)'
;HPTLSRDIMELVADDTIELTILSKTTQVTNPWRRNATIATRVRAINEPTADWIRICAAATDVAIEKVRTVLADETFGFTGLHVAAAVADSLSTNDYAVFGASNPIRDASLVGLPFQAVDTFSPRGVAGIDGTTSQIMGIALATQAQHPTEIRAPRTLALIGDVTFLHDVGGLLTPENSPLPENLTIVVANDNGCGIFHALEVGDPEFQPSFEQAFGTPHNTNIAALCEAYGLEYQQVTT
;
A
#
# COMPACT_ATOMS: atom_id res chain seq x y z
N HIS A 1 0.31 6.35 -8.06
CA HIS A 1 -0.73 7.37 -7.90
C HIS A 1 -0.09 8.69 -7.46
N PRO A 2 -0.39 9.83 -8.08
CA PRO A 2 0.36 11.08 -7.85
C PRO A 2 0.24 11.63 -6.40
N THR A 3 -0.77 11.24 -5.65
CA THR A 3 -0.94 11.67 -4.25
C THR A 3 -0.05 10.95 -3.24
N LEU A 4 0.87 10.10 -3.66
CA LEU A 4 1.81 9.42 -2.77
C LEU A 4 3.00 10.29 -2.38
N SER A 5 3.37 11.25 -3.21
CA SER A 5 4.52 12.13 -3.01
C SER A 5 4.13 13.59 -3.18
N ARG A 6 4.62 14.47 -2.30
CA ARG A 6 4.41 15.93 -2.40
C ARG A 6 5.05 16.47 -3.68
N ASP A 7 6.26 16.05 -4.01
CA ASP A 7 6.98 16.49 -5.21
C ASP A 7 6.22 16.13 -6.50
N ILE A 8 5.63 14.93 -6.57
CA ILE A 8 4.79 14.54 -7.69
C ILE A 8 3.52 15.38 -7.74
N MET A 9 2.95 15.71 -6.60
CA MET A 9 1.77 16.59 -6.54
C MET A 9 2.11 17.99 -7.04
N GLU A 10 3.25 18.56 -6.66
CA GLU A 10 3.74 19.84 -7.15
C GLU A 10 3.99 19.81 -8.66
N LEU A 11 4.68 18.77 -9.15
CA LEU A 11 4.91 18.57 -10.59
C LEU A 11 3.60 18.52 -11.39
N VAL A 12 2.60 17.79 -10.89
CA VAL A 12 1.30 17.69 -11.56
C VAL A 12 0.49 19.00 -11.44
N ALA A 13 0.72 19.79 -10.41
CA ALA A 13 0.07 21.09 -10.21
C ALA A 13 0.67 22.21 -11.09
N ASP A 14 1.87 22.01 -11.64
CA ASP A 14 2.56 22.99 -12.45
C ASP A 14 1.86 23.20 -13.81
N ASP A 15 1.29 24.38 -14.02
CA ASP A 15 0.53 24.73 -15.21
C ASP A 15 1.38 24.83 -16.50
N THR A 16 2.70 24.84 -16.37
CA THR A 16 3.62 24.79 -17.52
C THR A 16 3.76 23.39 -18.12
N ILE A 17 3.30 22.38 -17.39
CA ILE A 17 3.37 20.96 -17.80
C ILE A 17 2.02 20.54 -18.40
N GLU A 18 2.04 19.96 -19.58
CA GLU A 18 0.85 19.38 -20.18
C GLU A 18 0.46 18.09 -19.44
N LEU A 19 -0.79 18.08 -18.92
CA LEU A 19 -1.31 16.96 -18.16
C LEU A 19 -2.23 16.07 -19.00
N THR A 20 -1.90 14.80 -19.11
CA THR A 20 -2.78 13.78 -19.69
C THR A 20 -3.13 12.75 -18.61
N ILE A 21 -4.42 12.54 -18.39
CA ILE A 21 -4.94 11.56 -17.44
C ILE A 21 -5.42 10.33 -18.20
N LEU A 22 -4.81 9.18 -17.90
CA LEU A 22 -5.25 7.90 -18.44
C LEU A 22 -6.33 7.29 -17.52
N SER A 23 -7.50 7.02 -18.09
CA SER A 23 -8.58 6.35 -17.37
C SER A 23 -9.28 5.35 -18.29
N LYS A 24 -9.50 4.15 -17.79
CA LYS A 24 -10.32 3.13 -18.48
C LYS A 24 -11.83 3.36 -18.29
N THR A 25 -12.20 4.26 -17.38
CA THR A 25 -13.58 4.56 -17.02
C THR A 25 -13.90 6.02 -17.31
N THR A 26 -15.19 6.38 -17.26
CA THR A 26 -15.63 7.77 -17.36
C THR A 26 -15.34 8.58 -16.08
N GLN A 27 -15.02 7.92 -14.98
CA GLN A 27 -14.62 8.57 -13.74
C GLN A 27 -13.13 8.91 -13.77
N VAL A 28 -12.85 10.21 -13.71
CA VAL A 28 -11.49 10.74 -13.77
C VAL A 28 -11.15 11.43 -12.47
N THR A 29 -10.07 11.02 -11.84
CA THR A 29 -9.54 11.69 -10.66
C THR A 29 -8.62 12.82 -11.10
N ASN A 30 -9.05 14.06 -10.90
CA ASN A 30 -8.26 15.28 -11.15
C ASN A 30 -8.34 16.17 -9.92
N PRO A 31 -7.59 15.88 -8.85
CA PRO A 31 -7.68 16.62 -7.59
C PRO A 31 -7.19 18.09 -7.71
N TRP A 32 -6.38 18.40 -8.72
CA TRP A 32 -5.86 19.76 -8.96
C TRP A 32 -6.82 20.64 -9.73
N ARG A 33 -7.93 20.09 -10.25
CA ARG A 33 -8.96 20.81 -11.03
C ARG A 33 -8.41 21.62 -12.20
N ARG A 34 -7.22 21.27 -12.70
CA ARG A 34 -6.61 21.92 -13.87
C ARG A 34 -7.07 21.29 -15.16
N ASN A 35 -6.84 21.98 -16.26
CA ASN A 35 -7.10 21.44 -17.59
C ASN A 35 -6.19 20.22 -17.84
N ALA A 36 -6.81 19.14 -18.25
CA ALA A 36 -6.11 17.91 -18.58
C ALA A 36 -6.76 17.24 -19.78
N THR A 37 -5.94 16.64 -20.62
CA THR A 37 -6.42 15.74 -21.66
C THR A 37 -6.79 14.41 -21.04
N ILE A 38 -8.00 13.92 -21.31
CA ILE A 38 -8.43 12.60 -20.84
C ILE A 38 -8.29 11.61 -21.97
N ALA A 39 -7.57 10.53 -21.75
CA ALA A 39 -7.32 9.50 -22.75
C ALA A 39 -7.55 8.10 -22.14
N THR A 40 -8.01 7.18 -22.98
CA THR A 40 -8.16 5.77 -22.63
C THR A 40 -6.94 4.94 -23.05
N ARG A 41 -6.16 5.47 -23.97
CA ARG A 41 -4.94 4.84 -24.51
C ARG A 41 -3.91 5.91 -24.82
N VAL A 42 -2.65 5.56 -24.60
CA VAL A 42 -1.47 6.33 -25.01
C VAL A 42 -0.60 5.46 -25.90
N ARG A 43 -0.06 6.05 -26.93
CA ARG A 43 0.96 5.43 -27.78
C ARG A 43 2.15 6.37 -27.86
N ALA A 44 3.32 5.91 -27.49
CA ALA A 44 4.56 6.63 -27.75
C ALA A 44 4.79 6.67 -29.27
N ILE A 45 5.03 7.86 -29.81
CA ILE A 45 5.35 8.08 -31.24
C ILE A 45 6.84 8.29 -31.46
N ASN A 46 7.56 8.65 -30.41
CA ASN A 46 9.01 8.81 -30.42
C ASN A 46 9.62 7.96 -29.30
N GLU A 47 10.79 7.41 -29.54
CA GLU A 47 11.58 6.79 -28.48
C GLU A 47 12.23 7.89 -27.61
N PRO A 48 12.31 7.70 -26.30
CA PRO A 48 13.03 8.61 -25.43
C PRO A 48 14.51 8.62 -25.81
N THR A 49 15.17 9.75 -25.63
CA THR A 49 16.60 9.84 -25.87
C THR A 49 17.39 8.90 -24.98
N ALA A 50 18.49 8.34 -25.48
CA ALA A 50 19.37 7.47 -24.70
C ALA A 50 19.87 8.16 -23.41
N ASP A 51 20.11 9.47 -23.48
CA ASP A 51 20.54 10.27 -22.32
C ASP A 51 19.45 10.35 -21.26
N TRP A 52 18.19 10.54 -21.66
CA TRP A 52 17.05 10.55 -20.70
C TRP A 52 16.92 9.20 -20.00
N ILE A 53 16.95 8.09 -20.73
CA ILE A 53 16.88 6.74 -20.16
C ILE A 53 18.04 6.53 -19.18
N ARG A 54 19.26 6.93 -19.55
CA ARG A 54 20.44 6.77 -18.70
C ARG A 54 20.33 7.58 -17.40
N ILE A 55 19.85 8.82 -17.48
CA ILE A 55 19.66 9.68 -16.29
C ILE A 55 18.60 9.08 -15.38
N CYS A 56 17.47 8.65 -15.91
CA CYS A 56 16.42 8.02 -15.11
C CYS A 56 16.88 6.72 -14.43
N ALA A 57 17.62 5.88 -15.17
CA ALA A 57 18.18 4.65 -14.61
C ALA A 57 19.17 4.96 -13.48
N ALA A 58 20.11 5.87 -13.68
CA ALA A 58 21.08 6.27 -12.66
C ALA A 58 20.40 6.86 -11.41
N ALA A 59 19.34 7.68 -11.58
CA ALA A 59 18.58 8.21 -10.46
C ALA A 59 17.86 7.10 -9.68
N THR A 60 17.30 6.12 -10.40
CA THR A 60 16.66 4.95 -9.80
C THR A 60 17.67 4.12 -9.00
N ASP A 61 18.85 3.84 -9.56
CA ASP A 61 19.89 3.07 -8.89
C ASP A 61 20.35 3.75 -7.58
N VAL A 62 20.54 5.08 -7.62
CA VAL A 62 20.87 5.86 -6.43
C VAL A 62 19.77 5.79 -5.37
N ALA A 63 18.50 5.89 -5.77
CA ALA A 63 17.37 5.81 -4.85
C ALA A 63 17.27 4.41 -4.20
N ILE A 64 17.40 3.34 -5.00
CA ILE A 64 17.41 1.96 -4.51
C ILE A 64 18.54 1.75 -3.50
N GLU A 65 19.75 2.24 -3.80
CA GLU A 65 20.89 2.09 -2.89
C GLU A 65 20.67 2.82 -1.57
N LYS A 66 20.03 3.99 -1.59
CA LYS A 66 19.66 4.71 -0.36
C LYS A 66 18.64 3.95 0.47
N VAL A 67 17.63 3.38 -0.15
CA VAL A 67 16.63 2.54 0.55
C VAL A 67 17.32 1.32 1.17
N ARG A 68 18.18 0.62 0.41
CA ARG A 68 18.96 -0.51 0.93
C ARG A 68 19.85 -0.12 2.12
N THR A 69 20.47 1.05 2.06
CA THR A 69 21.29 1.57 3.17
C THR A 69 20.44 1.74 4.43
N VAL A 70 19.22 2.30 4.31
CA VAL A 70 18.32 2.48 5.45
C VAL A 70 17.84 1.12 6.00
N LEU A 71 17.49 0.18 5.13
CA LEU A 71 17.07 -1.17 5.53
C LEU A 71 18.20 -1.98 6.21
N ALA A 72 19.46 -1.70 5.88
CA ALA A 72 20.62 -2.37 6.47
C ALA A 72 21.12 -1.71 7.75
N ASP A 73 20.65 -0.52 8.09
CA ASP A 73 21.11 0.25 9.26
C ASP A 73 20.28 -0.09 10.49
N GLU A 74 20.83 -0.92 11.36
CA GLU A 74 20.19 -1.37 12.61
C GLU A 74 19.83 -0.22 13.57
N THR A 75 20.39 0.98 13.38
CA THR A 75 20.08 2.14 14.24
C THR A 75 18.64 2.64 14.08
N PHE A 76 18.02 2.36 12.93
CA PHE A 76 16.61 2.68 12.70
C PHE A 76 15.65 1.65 13.29
N GLY A 77 16.14 0.49 13.72
CA GLY A 77 15.33 -0.61 14.20
C GLY A 77 14.40 -1.20 13.11
N PHE A 78 13.42 -1.97 13.54
CA PHE A 78 12.44 -2.58 12.65
C PHE A 78 11.32 -1.58 12.29
N THR A 79 11.17 -1.25 11.02
CA THR A 79 10.26 -0.20 10.53
C THR A 79 9.25 -0.74 9.51
N GLY A 80 8.24 0.06 9.15
CA GLY A 80 7.29 -0.24 8.07
C GLY A 80 7.96 -0.53 6.72
N LEU A 81 9.13 0.09 6.44
CA LEU A 81 9.92 -0.20 5.24
C LEU A 81 10.43 -1.65 5.23
N HIS A 82 10.87 -2.18 6.38
CA HIS A 82 11.30 -3.59 6.49
C HIS A 82 10.13 -4.55 6.25
N VAL A 83 8.96 -4.23 6.83
CA VAL A 83 7.73 -5.02 6.61
C VAL A 83 7.35 -5.02 5.13
N ALA A 84 7.35 -3.85 4.51
CA ALA A 84 7.02 -3.70 3.09
C ALA A 84 8.02 -4.43 2.19
N ALA A 85 9.32 -4.37 2.49
CA ALA A 85 10.36 -5.09 1.77
C ALA A 85 10.17 -6.62 1.87
N ALA A 86 9.92 -7.13 3.08
CA ALA A 86 9.67 -8.56 3.29
C ALA A 86 8.43 -9.05 2.55
N VAL A 87 7.36 -8.25 2.54
CA VAL A 87 6.15 -8.53 1.74
C VAL A 87 6.49 -8.57 0.25
N ALA A 88 7.22 -7.58 -0.25
CA ALA A 88 7.64 -7.51 -1.65
C ALA A 88 8.47 -8.72 -2.07
N ASP A 89 9.45 -9.10 -1.25
CA ASP A 89 10.34 -10.25 -1.50
C ASP A 89 9.60 -11.60 -1.46
N SER A 90 8.48 -11.66 -0.72
CA SER A 90 7.67 -12.88 -0.64
C SER A 90 6.70 -13.07 -1.80
N LEU A 91 6.43 -12.02 -2.60
CA LEU A 91 5.53 -12.09 -3.74
C LEU A 91 6.14 -12.88 -4.91
N SER A 92 5.31 -13.66 -5.56
CA SER A 92 5.67 -14.48 -6.72
C SER A 92 4.75 -14.17 -7.90
N THR A 93 5.14 -14.61 -9.09
CA THR A 93 4.32 -14.51 -10.30
C THR A 93 2.93 -15.12 -10.07
N ASN A 94 1.90 -14.42 -10.50
CA ASN A 94 0.47 -14.75 -10.34
C ASN A 94 -0.07 -14.63 -8.91
N ASP A 95 0.69 -14.07 -7.96
CA ASP A 95 0.12 -13.67 -6.69
C ASP A 95 -0.75 -12.41 -6.84
N TYR A 96 -1.61 -12.19 -5.86
CA TYR A 96 -2.41 -10.98 -5.72
C TYR A 96 -1.94 -10.21 -4.50
N ALA A 97 -1.64 -8.93 -4.67
CA ALA A 97 -1.18 -8.06 -3.60
C ALA A 97 -2.22 -6.97 -3.28
N VAL A 98 -2.50 -6.76 -2.00
CA VAL A 98 -3.41 -5.70 -1.55
C VAL A 98 -2.67 -4.78 -0.58
N PHE A 99 -2.54 -3.51 -0.93
CA PHE A 99 -1.90 -2.51 -0.07
C PHE A 99 -2.93 -1.54 0.49
N GLY A 100 -3.03 -1.49 1.81
CA GLY A 100 -3.86 -0.51 2.50
C GLY A 100 -3.39 0.92 2.27
N ALA A 101 -4.30 1.86 2.45
CA ALA A 101 -3.96 3.28 2.47
C ALA A 101 -2.97 3.59 3.62
N SER A 102 -2.55 4.86 3.75
CA SER A 102 -1.57 5.33 4.74
C SER A 102 -0.14 4.90 4.41
N ASN A 103 0.68 4.52 5.40
CA ASN A 103 2.08 4.14 5.23
C ASN A 103 2.28 2.87 4.37
N PRO A 104 1.49 1.80 4.49
CA PRO A 104 1.73 0.56 3.76
C PRO A 104 1.96 0.73 2.26
N ILE A 105 1.10 1.48 1.57
CA ILE A 105 1.28 1.72 0.12
C ILE A 105 2.47 2.64 -0.19
N ARG A 106 2.84 3.54 0.73
CA ARG A 106 4.01 4.42 0.57
C ARG A 106 5.29 3.63 0.74
N ASP A 107 5.38 2.82 1.78
CA ASP A 107 6.53 1.97 2.06
C ASP A 107 6.74 0.96 0.92
N ALA A 108 5.68 0.31 0.46
CA ALA A 108 5.73 -0.59 -0.69
C ALA A 108 6.23 0.12 -1.97
N SER A 109 5.85 1.37 -2.19
CA SER A 109 6.31 2.14 -3.36
C SER A 109 7.80 2.48 -3.32
N LEU A 110 8.40 2.50 -2.12
CA LEU A 110 9.82 2.81 -1.93
C LEU A 110 10.72 1.56 -2.01
N VAL A 111 10.25 0.42 -1.52
CA VAL A 111 11.11 -0.75 -1.29
C VAL A 111 10.91 -1.90 -2.26
N GLY A 112 9.75 -2.04 -2.87
CA GLY A 112 9.36 -3.30 -3.50
C GLY A 112 9.01 -3.26 -4.96
N LEU A 113 9.00 -2.14 -5.60
CA LEU A 113 8.54 -2.03 -6.98
C LEU A 113 9.68 -2.13 -7.98
N PRO A 114 9.40 -2.65 -9.17
CA PRO A 114 8.11 -3.10 -9.69
C PRO A 114 7.78 -4.56 -9.35
N PHE A 115 6.51 -4.85 -9.02
CA PHE A 115 6.00 -6.22 -8.92
C PHE A 115 5.63 -6.71 -10.34
N GLN A 116 6.49 -7.50 -10.95
CA GLN A 116 6.21 -8.08 -12.26
C GLN A 116 5.25 -9.26 -12.12
N ALA A 117 4.19 -9.25 -12.94
CA ALA A 117 3.19 -10.32 -12.98
C ALA A 117 2.49 -10.59 -11.62
N VAL A 118 2.28 -9.55 -10.82
CA VAL A 118 1.47 -9.55 -9.61
C VAL A 118 0.34 -8.55 -9.80
N ASP A 119 -0.90 -9.01 -9.64
CA ASP A 119 -2.06 -8.13 -9.67
C ASP A 119 -2.17 -7.38 -8.35
N THR A 120 -2.12 -6.04 -8.43
CA THR A 120 -2.03 -5.17 -7.26
C THR A 120 -3.28 -4.31 -7.09
N PHE A 121 -3.82 -4.30 -5.86
CA PHE A 121 -5.00 -3.55 -5.47
C PHE A 121 -4.69 -2.59 -4.32
N SER A 122 -5.34 -1.44 -4.31
CA SER A 122 -5.25 -0.48 -3.21
C SER A 122 -6.43 0.49 -3.24
N PRO A 123 -6.99 0.91 -2.10
CA PRO A 123 -8.09 1.86 -2.01
C PRO A 123 -7.62 3.30 -2.31
N ARG A 124 -7.20 3.58 -3.56
CA ARG A 124 -6.59 4.85 -3.95
C ARG A 124 -7.57 5.95 -4.37
N GLY A 125 -8.88 5.67 -4.44
CA GLY A 125 -9.90 6.66 -4.79
C GLY A 125 -9.89 7.84 -3.83
N VAL A 126 -10.31 7.62 -2.60
CA VAL A 126 -10.28 8.59 -1.50
C VAL A 126 -9.24 8.25 -0.43
N ALA A 127 -8.49 7.19 -0.63
CA ALA A 127 -7.44 6.70 0.27
C ALA A 127 -7.91 6.45 1.72
N GLY A 128 -9.19 6.07 1.90
CA GLY A 128 -9.77 5.71 3.18
C GLY A 128 -9.28 4.37 3.70
N ILE A 129 -9.53 4.13 4.98
CA ILE A 129 -9.23 2.86 5.66
C ILE A 129 -10.49 2.01 5.87
N ASP A 130 -11.66 2.58 5.58
CA ASP A 130 -12.97 1.94 5.74
C ASP A 130 -13.08 0.70 4.85
N GLY A 131 -13.62 -0.40 5.39
CA GLY A 131 -13.91 -1.61 4.63
C GLY A 131 -12.69 -2.29 4.00
N THR A 132 -11.48 -1.98 4.44
CA THR A 132 -10.24 -2.50 3.82
C THR A 132 -10.10 -4.00 4.06
N THR A 133 -10.38 -4.49 5.27
CA THR A 133 -10.34 -5.92 5.59
C THR A 133 -11.41 -6.67 4.80
N SER A 134 -12.62 -6.13 4.72
CA SER A 134 -13.71 -6.68 3.91
C SER A 134 -13.34 -6.75 2.43
N GLN A 135 -12.65 -5.71 1.91
CA GLN A 135 -12.16 -5.69 0.53
C GLN A 135 -11.11 -6.78 0.28
N ILE A 136 -10.18 -6.97 1.21
CA ILE A 136 -9.15 -8.02 1.14
C ILE A 136 -9.81 -9.40 1.08
N MET A 137 -10.76 -9.67 1.96
CA MET A 137 -11.53 -10.91 1.97
C MET A 137 -12.25 -11.13 0.63
N GLY A 138 -12.90 -10.09 0.11
CA GLY A 138 -13.59 -10.13 -1.18
C GLY A 138 -12.66 -10.38 -2.36
N ILE A 139 -11.48 -9.79 -2.40
CA ILE A 139 -10.46 -10.02 -3.44
C ILE A 139 -9.99 -11.47 -3.39
N ALA A 140 -9.65 -11.99 -2.22
CA ALA A 140 -9.19 -13.36 -2.07
C ALA A 140 -10.25 -14.38 -2.50
N LEU A 141 -11.50 -14.18 -2.11
CA LEU A 141 -12.62 -15.05 -2.53
C LEU A 141 -12.92 -14.95 -4.04
N ALA A 142 -12.86 -13.75 -4.60
CA ALA A 142 -13.08 -13.55 -6.05
C ALA A 142 -11.96 -14.23 -6.86
N THR A 143 -10.73 -14.12 -6.42
CA THR A 143 -9.57 -14.78 -7.03
C THR A 143 -9.70 -16.31 -6.98
N GLN A 144 -10.04 -16.84 -5.81
CA GLN A 144 -10.31 -18.26 -5.63
C GLN A 144 -11.41 -18.76 -6.56
N ALA A 145 -12.51 -18.01 -6.70
CA ALA A 145 -13.61 -18.35 -7.57
C ALA A 145 -13.27 -18.32 -9.08
N GLN A 146 -12.27 -17.53 -9.47
CA GLN A 146 -11.78 -17.47 -10.85
C GLN A 146 -10.88 -18.66 -11.22
N HIS A 147 -10.36 -19.38 -10.22
CA HIS A 147 -9.46 -20.52 -10.39
C HIS A 147 -10.01 -21.84 -9.80
N PRO A 148 -11.23 -22.27 -10.18
CA PRO A 148 -11.92 -23.35 -9.51
C PRO A 148 -11.33 -24.74 -9.76
N THR A 149 -10.42 -24.89 -10.71
CA THR A 149 -9.77 -26.15 -11.09
C THR A 149 -8.35 -26.27 -10.56
N GLU A 150 -7.83 -25.25 -9.93
CA GLU A 150 -6.50 -25.28 -9.34
C GLU A 150 -6.52 -26.02 -7.99
N ILE A 151 -5.46 -26.79 -7.70
CA ILE A 151 -5.34 -27.54 -6.45
C ILE A 151 -5.27 -26.61 -5.24
N ARG A 152 -4.74 -25.39 -5.46
CA ARG A 152 -4.71 -24.30 -4.47
C ARG A 152 -5.14 -23.01 -5.16
N ALA A 153 -5.94 -22.23 -4.48
CA ALA A 153 -6.23 -20.87 -4.89
C ALA A 153 -4.92 -20.05 -5.02
N PRO A 154 -4.84 -19.15 -5.99
CA PRO A 154 -3.74 -18.19 -6.06
C PRO A 154 -3.59 -17.45 -4.72
N ARG A 155 -2.36 -17.17 -4.33
CA ARG A 155 -2.08 -16.50 -3.06
C ARG A 155 -2.51 -15.04 -3.11
N THR A 156 -3.23 -14.59 -2.09
CA THR A 156 -3.50 -13.18 -1.83
C THR A 156 -2.71 -12.75 -0.61
N LEU A 157 -1.85 -11.75 -0.76
CA LEU A 157 -1.04 -11.17 0.29
C LEU A 157 -1.43 -9.72 0.49
N ALA A 158 -1.88 -9.37 1.68
CA ALA A 158 -2.27 -8.01 2.02
C ALA A 158 -1.31 -7.39 3.03
N LEU A 159 -0.97 -6.10 2.84
CA LEU A 159 -0.22 -5.29 3.78
C LEU A 159 -1.06 -4.08 4.18
N ILE A 160 -1.40 -3.99 5.47
CA ILE A 160 -2.23 -2.91 6.03
C ILE A 160 -1.63 -2.42 7.36
N GLY A 161 -2.02 -1.21 7.78
CA GLY A 161 -1.70 -0.73 9.13
C GLY A 161 -2.63 -1.30 10.19
N ASP A 162 -2.22 -1.21 11.44
CA ASP A 162 -2.98 -1.65 12.61
C ASP A 162 -4.31 -0.91 12.76
N VAL A 163 -4.32 0.41 12.64
CA VAL A 163 -5.57 1.20 12.70
C VAL A 163 -6.52 0.84 11.57
N THR A 164 -6.00 0.56 10.35
CA THR A 164 -6.81 0.06 9.23
C THR A 164 -7.44 -1.29 9.55
N PHE A 165 -6.65 -2.21 10.13
CA PHE A 165 -7.14 -3.52 10.56
C PHE A 165 -8.23 -3.40 11.63
N LEU A 166 -7.99 -2.59 12.67
CA LEU A 166 -8.94 -2.37 13.76
C LEU A 166 -10.20 -1.66 13.31
N HIS A 167 -10.11 -0.74 12.34
CA HIS A 167 -11.25 -0.01 11.80
C HIS A 167 -12.27 -0.92 11.10
N ASP A 168 -11.81 -2.00 10.48
CA ASP A 168 -12.66 -2.94 9.74
C ASP A 168 -12.43 -4.40 10.18
N VAL A 169 -12.18 -4.62 11.47
CA VAL A 169 -12.02 -5.98 12.02
C VAL A 169 -13.27 -6.83 11.81
N GLY A 170 -14.45 -6.19 11.77
CA GLY A 170 -15.72 -6.84 11.42
C GLY A 170 -15.74 -7.47 10.03
N GLY A 171 -14.87 -7.04 9.11
CA GLY A 171 -14.70 -7.64 7.80
C GLY A 171 -14.18 -9.09 7.82
N LEU A 172 -13.67 -9.55 8.97
CA LEU A 172 -13.27 -10.95 9.20
C LEU A 172 -14.46 -11.88 9.51
N LEU A 173 -15.63 -11.32 9.82
CA LEU A 173 -16.82 -12.11 10.08
C LEU A 173 -17.26 -12.83 8.82
N THR A 174 -17.30 -14.13 8.89
CA THR A 174 -17.78 -14.96 7.79
C THR A 174 -19.04 -15.70 8.25
N PRO A 175 -20.16 -15.58 7.53
CA PRO A 175 -21.37 -16.33 7.85
C PRO A 175 -21.12 -17.83 7.83
N GLU A 176 -21.86 -18.56 8.68
CA GLU A 176 -21.82 -20.02 8.67
C GLU A 176 -22.18 -20.54 7.28
N ASN A 177 -21.44 -21.53 6.81
CA ASN A 177 -21.57 -22.11 5.44
C ASN A 177 -21.17 -21.19 4.27
N SER A 178 -20.51 -20.06 4.52
CA SER A 178 -19.90 -19.25 3.47
C SER A 178 -18.49 -19.74 3.15
N PRO A 179 -18.04 -19.57 1.90
CA PRO A 179 -16.64 -19.91 1.55
C PRO A 179 -15.67 -19.04 2.34
N LEU A 180 -14.57 -19.64 2.75
CA LEU A 180 -13.42 -18.94 3.35
C LEU A 180 -12.31 -18.79 2.32
N PRO A 181 -11.49 -17.74 2.39
CA PRO A 181 -10.27 -17.66 1.61
C PRO A 181 -9.30 -18.78 2.01
N GLU A 182 -8.85 -19.57 1.03
CA GLU A 182 -7.97 -20.72 1.25
C GLU A 182 -6.48 -20.34 1.32
N ASN A 183 -6.10 -19.23 0.71
CA ASN A 183 -4.71 -18.82 0.57
C ASN A 183 -4.56 -17.31 0.73
N LEU A 184 -4.99 -16.80 1.89
CA LEU A 184 -4.92 -15.40 2.26
C LEU A 184 -3.96 -15.20 3.44
N THR A 185 -3.05 -14.25 3.31
CA THR A 185 -2.24 -13.75 4.42
C THR A 185 -2.43 -12.24 4.55
N ILE A 186 -2.76 -11.76 5.73
CA ILE A 186 -2.85 -10.35 6.06
C ILE A 186 -1.68 -9.98 6.97
N VAL A 187 -0.79 -9.14 6.47
CA VAL A 187 0.33 -8.59 7.23
C VAL A 187 -0.11 -7.25 7.81
N VAL A 188 -0.14 -7.17 9.13
CA VAL A 188 -0.47 -5.93 9.85
C VAL A 188 0.82 -5.27 10.33
N ALA A 189 1.20 -4.17 9.68
CA ALA A 189 2.29 -3.32 10.14
C ALA A 189 1.78 -2.50 11.34
N ASN A 190 2.13 -2.96 12.55
CA ASN A 190 1.61 -2.41 13.79
C ASN A 190 2.63 -1.45 14.41
N ASP A 191 2.40 -0.16 14.27
CA ASP A 191 3.14 0.93 14.93
C ASP A 191 2.40 1.49 16.15
N ASN A 192 1.32 0.82 16.57
CA ASN A 192 0.49 1.11 17.72
C ASN A 192 -0.27 2.45 17.62
N GLY A 193 -0.66 2.83 16.42
CA GLY A 193 -1.47 4.04 16.25
C GLY A 193 -1.42 4.65 14.86
N CYS A 194 -1.56 5.97 14.80
CA CYS A 194 -1.60 6.69 13.54
C CYS A 194 -0.22 7.26 13.16
N GLY A 195 0.80 6.39 13.02
CA GLY A 195 2.19 6.76 12.73
C GLY A 195 2.41 7.63 11.50
N ILE A 196 1.46 7.63 10.54
CA ILE A 196 1.54 8.49 9.35
C ILE A 196 1.63 9.99 9.69
N PHE A 197 1.06 10.41 10.81
CA PHE A 197 1.06 11.83 11.19
C PHE A 197 2.41 12.35 11.65
N HIS A 198 3.36 11.46 12.03
CA HIS A 198 4.75 11.85 12.29
C HIS A 198 5.46 12.43 11.07
N ALA A 199 5.02 12.10 9.86
CA ALA A 199 5.56 12.62 8.62
C ALA A 199 4.95 13.96 8.17
N LEU A 200 4.05 14.53 8.96
CA LEU A 200 3.39 15.81 8.71
C LEU A 200 3.89 16.88 9.70
N GLU A 201 3.56 18.14 9.43
CA GLU A 201 3.92 19.28 10.26
C GLU A 201 3.49 19.13 11.73
N VAL A 202 2.38 18.42 11.98
CA VAL A 202 1.91 18.11 13.34
C VAL A 202 2.82 17.14 14.11
N GLY A 203 3.74 16.46 13.42
CA GLY A 203 4.78 15.62 14.00
C GLY A 203 6.00 16.39 14.47
N ASP A 204 6.08 17.71 14.24
CA ASP A 204 7.21 18.52 14.65
C ASP A 204 7.33 18.59 16.19
N PRO A 205 8.56 18.79 16.73
CA PRO A 205 8.81 18.78 18.17
C PRO A 205 7.95 19.75 18.99
N GLU A 206 7.52 20.85 18.40
CA GLU A 206 6.67 21.85 19.07
C GLU A 206 5.26 21.32 19.41
N PHE A 207 4.74 20.35 18.64
CA PHE A 207 3.42 19.75 18.83
C PHE A 207 3.44 18.47 19.66
N GLN A 208 4.61 17.92 20.00
CA GLN A 208 4.78 16.66 20.71
C GLN A 208 3.94 16.52 22.00
N PRO A 209 3.76 17.57 22.83
CA PRO A 209 2.95 17.45 24.05
C PRO A 209 1.49 17.03 23.82
N SER A 210 0.94 17.34 22.64
CA SER A 210 -0.45 17.03 22.26
C SER A 210 -0.54 15.95 21.18
N PHE A 211 0.58 15.56 20.58
CA PHE A 211 0.61 14.69 19.41
C PHE A 211 -0.03 13.33 19.69
N GLU A 212 0.38 12.67 20.77
CA GLU A 212 -0.12 11.34 21.12
C GLU A 212 -1.63 11.32 21.35
N GLN A 213 -2.17 12.37 21.96
CA GLN A 213 -3.61 12.46 22.22
C GLN A 213 -4.43 12.80 20.98
N ALA A 214 -3.91 13.68 20.11
CA ALA A 214 -4.68 14.24 19.02
C ALA A 214 -4.48 13.50 17.69
N PHE A 215 -3.31 12.90 17.47
CA PHE A 215 -2.89 12.30 16.20
C PHE A 215 -2.34 10.89 16.34
N GLY A 216 -1.37 10.65 17.23
CA GLY A 216 -0.74 9.35 17.42
C GLY A 216 -1.71 8.28 17.90
N THR A 217 -2.55 8.65 18.87
CA THR A 217 -3.66 7.84 19.39
C THR A 217 -3.30 6.36 19.61
N PRO A 218 -2.27 6.07 20.45
CA PRO A 218 -1.84 4.70 20.70
C PRO A 218 -2.98 3.87 21.32
N HIS A 219 -3.25 2.71 20.72
CA HIS A 219 -4.42 1.90 21.09
C HIS A 219 -4.10 0.71 22.02
N ASN A 220 -2.86 0.21 22.03
CA ASN A 220 -2.39 -0.94 22.82
C ASN A 220 -3.30 -2.19 22.71
N THR A 221 -3.94 -2.38 21.56
CA THR A 221 -4.86 -3.49 21.32
C THR A 221 -4.09 -4.80 21.16
N ASN A 222 -4.54 -5.84 21.81
CA ASN A 222 -4.01 -7.19 21.62
C ASN A 222 -4.56 -7.82 20.34
N ILE A 223 -3.82 -7.70 19.23
CA ILE A 223 -4.20 -8.25 17.93
C ILE A 223 -4.26 -9.79 17.96
N ALA A 224 -3.38 -10.44 18.74
CA ALA A 224 -3.42 -11.90 18.89
C ALA A 224 -4.77 -12.38 19.45
N ALA A 225 -5.27 -11.72 20.50
CA ALA A 225 -6.57 -12.05 21.09
C ALA A 225 -7.73 -11.79 20.10
N LEU A 226 -7.63 -10.76 19.25
CA LEU A 226 -8.61 -10.55 18.18
C LEU A 226 -8.58 -11.68 17.17
N CYS A 227 -7.39 -12.08 16.69
CA CYS A 227 -7.25 -13.19 15.77
C CYS A 227 -7.83 -14.50 16.34
N GLU A 228 -7.57 -14.79 17.62
CA GLU A 228 -8.14 -15.93 18.32
C GLU A 228 -9.69 -15.87 18.35
N ALA A 229 -10.25 -14.71 18.66
CA ALA A 229 -11.70 -14.50 18.70
C ALA A 229 -12.39 -14.72 17.35
N TYR A 230 -11.69 -14.46 16.25
CA TYR A 230 -12.17 -14.69 14.88
C TYR A 230 -11.74 -16.06 14.31
N GLY A 231 -11.06 -16.91 15.10
CA GLY A 231 -10.60 -18.24 14.68
C GLY A 231 -9.49 -18.20 13.63
N LEU A 232 -8.67 -17.16 13.61
CA LEU A 232 -7.57 -16.96 12.67
C LEU A 232 -6.24 -17.44 13.26
N GLU A 233 -5.38 -17.98 12.41
CA GLU A 233 -3.98 -18.20 12.77
C GLU A 233 -3.27 -16.86 12.93
N TYR A 234 -2.42 -16.76 13.94
CA TYR A 234 -1.66 -15.55 14.24
C TYR A 234 -0.19 -15.84 14.45
N GLN A 235 0.66 -15.03 13.85
CA GLN A 235 2.10 -15.03 14.09
C GLN A 235 2.59 -13.60 14.30
N GLN A 236 3.34 -13.36 15.37
CA GLN A 236 4.02 -12.08 15.60
C GLN A 236 5.47 -12.16 15.13
N VAL A 237 5.89 -11.14 14.37
CA VAL A 237 7.26 -10.96 13.91
C VAL A 237 7.75 -9.61 14.42
N THR A 238 8.93 -9.58 15.03
CA THR A 238 9.52 -8.37 15.65
C THR A 238 10.91 -8.02 15.12
N THR A 239 11.46 -8.87 14.23
CA THR A 239 12.79 -8.69 13.62
C THR A 239 12.81 -9.29 12.22
#